data_f9a8e43d052bf9aa5fb51a7a15e009d3
#
_entry.id   f9a8e43d052bf9aa5fb51a7a15e009d3
#
_cell.length_a   1.000
_cell.length_b   1.000
_cell.length_c   1.000
_cell.angle_alpha   90.00
_cell.angle_beta   90.00
_cell.angle_gamma   90.00
#
_symmetry.space_group_name_H-M   'P 1'
#
loop_
_entity.id
_entity.type
_entity.pdbx_description
1 polymer ?
#
loop_
_entity_poly.entity_id
_entity_poly.type
_entity_poly.pdbx_seq_one_letter_code
_entity_poly.pdbx_strand_id
1 'polypeptide(L)'
;MGSLQNKSVPAVVGVALGAAALGGALVAGARCIQLVRTRAGRARVKVLKLEDGSEVRVLAQGGVFQSATYLGERWSEPAFEYIRAFDTMFEALPQMRTWHGHGIGRILMLGGGGFSYPKALLTAHDNISMDVVEADPAIVQMARRWFYLDRLEQEVGPRLGICTEDARVY
;
A
#
# COMPACT_ATOMS: atom_id res chain seq x y z
N MET A 1 -38.05 -8.91 -28.21
CA MET A 1 -37.62 -8.01 -27.13
C MET A 1 -37.13 -8.86 -25.97
N GLY A 2 -35.84 -9.17 -25.95
CA GLY A 2 -35.23 -10.02 -24.94
C GLY A 2 -34.44 -9.14 -23.95
N SER A 3 -34.85 -9.21 -22.69
CA SER A 3 -34.26 -8.56 -21.55
C SER A 3 -32.84 -9.12 -21.34
N LEU A 4 -31.82 -8.29 -21.52
CA LEU A 4 -30.43 -8.58 -21.10
C LEU A 4 -30.37 -8.51 -19.58
N GLN A 5 -30.49 -9.65 -18.93
CA GLN A 5 -30.17 -9.80 -17.51
C GLN A 5 -28.69 -9.45 -17.29
N ASN A 6 -28.50 -8.36 -16.60
CA ASN A 6 -27.20 -7.93 -16.06
C ASN A 6 -26.73 -8.99 -15.04
N LYS A 7 -25.92 -9.95 -15.50
CA LYS A 7 -25.26 -10.91 -14.60
C LYS A 7 -24.18 -10.15 -13.82
N SER A 8 -24.52 -9.81 -12.59
CA SER A 8 -23.55 -9.38 -11.60
C SER A 8 -22.46 -10.45 -11.49
N VAL A 9 -21.24 -10.11 -11.93
CA VAL A 9 -20.04 -10.94 -11.71
C VAL A 9 -19.88 -11.11 -10.21
N PRO A 10 -19.85 -12.35 -9.69
CA PRO A 10 -19.90 -12.56 -8.26
C PRO A 10 -18.66 -11.97 -7.58
N ALA A 11 -18.88 -11.40 -6.40
CA ALA A 11 -17.86 -10.86 -5.50
C ALA A 11 -16.69 -11.84 -5.21
N VAL A 12 -16.89 -13.11 -5.48
CA VAL A 12 -15.93 -14.20 -5.32
C VAL A 12 -14.66 -14.04 -6.19
N VAL A 13 -14.76 -13.51 -7.42
CA VAL A 13 -13.60 -13.33 -8.31
C VAL A 13 -12.65 -12.26 -7.79
N GLY A 14 -13.19 -11.19 -7.22
CA GLY A 14 -12.38 -10.13 -6.62
C GLY A 14 -11.65 -10.56 -5.33
N VAL A 15 -12.24 -11.52 -4.60
CA VAL A 15 -11.63 -12.10 -3.39
C VAL A 15 -10.50 -13.05 -3.74
N ALA A 16 -10.63 -13.85 -4.81
CA ALA A 16 -9.59 -14.79 -5.24
C ALA A 16 -8.32 -14.07 -5.77
N LEU A 17 -8.48 -12.99 -6.55
CA LEU A 17 -7.35 -12.16 -6.99
C LEU A 17 -6.66 -11.43 -5.83
N GLY A 18 -7.45 -11.02 -4.83
CA GLY A 18 -6.91 -10.38 -3.63
C GLY A 18 -6.19 -11.35 -2.69
N ALA A 19 -6.64 -12.61 -2.61
CA ALA A 19 -6.00 -13.64 -1.81
C ALA A 19 -4.61 -14.01 -2.36
N ALA A 20 -4.45 -14.07 -3.69
CA ALA A 20 -3.14 -14.27 -4.31
C ALA A 20 -2.16 -13.13 -3.99
N ALA A 21 -2.64 -11.88 -3.93
CA ALA A 21 -1.84 -10.71 -3.56
C ALA A 21 -1.44 -10.69 -2.06
N LEU A 22 -2.22 -11.36 -1.22
CA LEU A 22 -1.96 -11.52 0.22
C LEU A 22 -1.17 -12.81 0.56
N GLY A 23 -0.36 -13.31 -0.38
CA GLY A 23 0.47 -14.50 -0.14
C GLY A 23 -0.33 -15.80 -0.02
N GLY A 24 -1.49 -15.88 -0.67
CA GLY A 24 -2.35 -17.08 -0.64
C GLY A 24 -3.23 -17.22 0.61
N ALA A 25 -3.22 -16.23 1.52
CA ALA A 25 -4.08 -16.27 2.70
C ALA A 25 -5.57 -16.29 2.32
N LEU A 26 -6.32 -17.25 2.87
CA LEU A 26 -7.74 -17.38 2.66
C LEU A 26 -8.52 -16.33 3.48
N VAL A 27 -9.53 -15.74 2.87
CA VAL A 27 -10.37 -14.70 3.49
C VAL A 27 -11.61 -15.33 4.09
N ALA A 28 -11.70 -15.30 5.43
CA ALA A 28 -12.85 -15.80 6.18
C ALA A 28 -14.02 -14.81 6.22
N GLY A 29 -13.77 -13.52 6.01
CA GLY A 29 -14.81 -12.49 6.01
C GLY A 29 -14.32 -11.14 5.52
N ALA A 30 -15.25 -10.28 5.06
CA ALA A 30 -14.93 -8.95 4.60
C ALA A 30 -16.03 -7.94 4.96
N ARG A 31 -15.63 -6.73 5.40
CA ARG A 31 -16.55 -5.60 5.62
C ARG A 31 -16.02 -4.32 4.99
N CYS A 32 -16.87 -3.56 4.33
CA CYS A 32 -16.53 -2.22 3.83
C CYS A 32 -16.72 -1.21 4.98
N ILE A 33 -15.68 -0.39 5.23
CA ILE A 33 -15.71 0.61 6.30
C ILE A 33 -15.73 2.05 5.78
N GLN A 34 -15.27 2.27 4.53
CA GLN A 34 -15.22 3.60 3.94
C GLN A 34 -15.34 3.53 2.41
N LEU A 35 -16.08 4.48 1.85
CA LEU A 35 -16.07 4.80 0.43
C LEU A 35 -15.29 6.10 0.22
N VAL A 36 -14.31 6.08 -0.67
CA VAL A 36 -13.44 7.21 -0.97
C VAL A 36 -13.63 7.60 -2.44
N ARG A 37 -13.80 8.89 -2.71
CA ARG A 37 -13.74 9.43 -4.07
C ARG A 37 -12.30 9.83 -4.36
N THR A 38 -11.75 9.27 -5.41
CA THR A 38 -10.39 9.52 -5.88
C THR A 38 -10.43 10.09 -7.30
N ARG A 39 -9.30 10.61 -7.78
CA ARG A 39 -9.18 11.06 -9.18
C ARG A 39 -9.45 9.92 -10.18
N ALA A 40 -9.09 8.70 -9.82
CA ALA A 40 -9.31 7.50 -10.64
C ALA A 40 -10.70 6.84 -10.42
N GLY A 41 -11.63 7.50 -9.71
CA GLY A 41 -12.97 7.02 -9.46
C GLY A 41 -13.23 6.64 -8.00
N ARG A 42 -14.10 5.66 -7.78
CA ARG A 42 -14.47 5.23 -6.42
C ARG A 42 -13.56 4.12 -5.91
N ALA A 43 -12.98 4.34 -4.75
CA ALA A 43 -12.25 3.34 -4.00
C ALA A 43 -13.02 2.94 -2.73
N ARG A 44 -12.73 1.75 -2.21
CA ARG A 44 -13.34 1.23 -0.97
C ARG A 44 -12.23 0.79 -0.02
N VAL A 45 -12.32 1.24 1.22
CA VAL A 45 -11.54 0.68 2.31
C VAL A 45 -12.35 -0.46 2.92
N LYS A 46 -11.76 -1.64 2.96
CA LYS A 46 -12.37 -2.84 3.52
C LYS A 46 -11.47 -3.41 4.61
N VAL A 47 -12.05 -4.10 5.57
CA VAL A 47 -11.31 -4.98 6.48
C VAL A 47 -11.63 -6.42 6.09
N LEU A 48 -10.60 -7.19 5.89
CA LEU A 48 -10.65 -8.62 5.63
C LEU A 48 -10.21 -9.34 6.90
N LYS A 49 -10.95 -10.36 7.30
CA LYS A 49 -10.51 -11.29 8.33
C LYS A 49 -9.97 -12.53 7.63
N LEU A 50 -8.73 -12.88 7.91
CA LEU A 50 -8.06 -14.05 7.36
C LEU A 50 -8.36 -15.30 8.20
N GLU A 51 -8.13 -16.48 7.67
CA GLU A 51 -8.38 -17.75 8.38
C GLU A 51 -7.45 -17.94 9.58
N ASP A 52 -6.25 -17.36 9.55
CA ASP A 52 -5.33 -17.35 10.69
C ASP A 52 -5.77 -16.41 11.83
N GLY A 53 -6.93 -15.77 11.69
CA GLY A 53 -7.49 -14.82 12.62
C GLY A 53 -6.96 -13.39 12.50
N SER A 54 -5.96 -13.13 11.67
CA SER A 54 -5.45 -11.79 11.45
C SER A 54 -6.43 -10.93 10.67
N GLU A 55 -6.39 -9.62 10.88
CA GLU A 55 -7.18 -8.65 10.14
C GLU A 55 -6.28 -7.80 9.26
N VAL A 56 -6.68 -7.63 8.01
CA VAL A 56 -5.99 -6.81 7.01
C VAL A 56 -6.95 -5.75 6.49
N ARG A 57 -6.51 -4.51 6.51
CA ARG A 57 -7.24 -3.42 5.85
C ARG A 57 -6.72 -3.26 4.43
N VAL A 58 -7.62 -3.20 3.46
CA VAL A 58 -7.28 -3.10 2.04
C VAL A 58 -7.95 -1.89 1.40
N LEU A 59 -7.24 -1.25 0.48
CA LEU A 59 -7.79 -0.30 -0.47
C LEU A 59 -8.14 -1.03 -1.75
N ALA A 60 -9.41 -1.07 -2.10
CA ALA A 60 -9.93 -1.73 -3.29
C ALA A 60 -10.47 -0.70 -4.28
N GLN A 61 -10.03 -0.77 -5.54
CA GLN A 61 -10.49 0.07 -6.64
C GLN A 61 -10.48 -0.72 -7.94
N GLY A 62 -11.50 -0.56 -8.77
CA GLY A 62 -11.59 -1.27 -10.06
C GLY A 62 -11.63 -2.81 -9.93
N GLY A 63 -12.02 -3.35 -8.78
CA GLY A 63 -12.07 -4.79 -8.53
C GLY A 63 -10.75 -5.39 -8.04
N VAL A 64 -9.67 -4.60 -7.94
CA VAL A 64 -8.36 -5.04 -7.45
C VAL A 64 -8.00 -4.37 -6.13
N PHE A 65 -7.12 -5.00 -5.35
CA PHE A 65 -6.53 -4.41 -4.16
C PHE A 65 -5.30 -3.58 -4.55
N GLN A 66 -5.39 -2.28 -4.29
CA GLN A 66 -4.32 -1.32 -4.58
C GLN A 66 -3.28 -1.26 -3.45
N SER A 67 -3.71 -1.50 -2.23
CA SER A 67 -2.85 -1.48 -1.05
C SER A 67 -3.45 -2.29 0.08
N ALA A 68 -2.59 -2.71 1.01
CA ALA A 68 -3.01 -3.43 2.20
C ALA A 68 -2.13 -3.09 3.41
N THR A 69 -2.67 -3.24 4.61
CA THR A 69 -1.95 -3.12 5.88
C THR A 69 -2.56 -4.09 6.90
N TYR A 70 -1.72 -4.78 7.65
CA TYR A 70 -2.16 -5.50 8.84
C TYR A 70 -2.67 -4.53 9.90
N LEU A 71 -3.62 -4.96 10.71
CA LEU A 71 -4.08 -4.22 11.86
C LEU A 71 -3.27 -4.60 13.11
N GLY A 72 -3.25 -3.69 14.11
CA GLY A 72 -2.55 -3.92 15.37
C GLY A 72 -1.03 -3.75 15.25
N GLU A 73 -0.27 -4.61 15.90
CA GLU A 73 1.19 -4.49 16.01
C GLU A 73 1.93 -4.69 14.69
N ARG A 74 1.36 -5.47 13.79
CA ARG A 74 1.93 -5.76 12.47
C ARG A 74 1.70 -4.65 11.42
N TRP A 75 1.31 -3.46 11.83
CA TRP A 75 0.88 -2.36 10.96
C TRP A 75 1.92 -1.93 9.91
N SER A 76 3.20 -2.08 10.19
CA SER A 76 4.30 -1.75 9.27
C SER A 76 4.73 -2.92 8.39
N GLU A 77 4.31 -4.15 8.69
CA GLU A 77 4.64 -5.31 7.89
C GLU A 77 3.99 -5.24 6.50
N PRO A 78 4.74 -5.57 5.42
CA PRO A 78 4.17 -5.68 4.09
C PRO A 78 3.12 -6.80 4.03
N ALA A 79 1.88 -6.43 3.72
CA ALA A 79 0.80 -7.39 3.55
C ALA A 79 0.79 -8.04 2.15
N PHE A 80 1.41 -7.40 1.15
CA PHE A 80 1.58 -7.95 -0.19
C PHE A 80 3.04 -8.36 -0.42
N GLU A 81 3.25 -9.53 -0.98
CA GLU A 81 4.61 -10.04 -1.25
C GLU A 81 5.40 -9.16 -2.22
N TYR A 82 4.75 -8.59 -3.24
CA TYR A 82 5.44 -7.73 -4.20
C TYR A 82 6.07 -6.49 -3.54
N ILE A 83 5.57 -6.05 -2.40
CA ILE A 83 6.16 -4.93 -1.65
C ILE A 83 7.57 -5.31 -1.16
N ARG A 84 7.78 -6.56 -0.78
CA ARG A 84 9.11 -7.07 -0.36
C ARG A 84 10.10 -7.10 -1.53
N ALA A 85 9.61 -7.23 -2.77
CA ALA A 85 10.48 -7.23 -3.95
C ALA A 85 11.19 -5.88 -4.17
N PHE A 86 10.68 -4.78 -3.61
CA PHE A 86 11.39 -3.50 -3.66
C PHE A 86 12.72 -3.52 -2.90
N ASP A 87 12.89 -4.41 -1.92
CA ASP A 87 14.12 -4.56 -1.16
C ASP A 87 15.28 -5.12 -2.00
N THR A 88 14.99 -5.67 -3.20
CA THR A 88 16.04 -6.11 -4.15
C THR A 88 16.99 -4.98 -4.55
N MET A 89 16.58 -3.70 -4.42
CA MET A 89 17.50 -2.58 -4.64
C MET A 89 18.71 -2.62 -3.70
N PHE A 90 18.59 -3.22 -2.52
CA PHE A 90 19.70 -3.37 -1.58
C PHE A 90 20.76 -4.37 -2.04
N GLU A 91 20.43 -5.25 -2.99
CA GLU A 91 21.39 -6.14 -3.61
C GLU A 91 22.46 -5.38 -4.43
N ALA A 92 22.14 -4.15 -4.86
CA ALA A 92 23.07 -3.27 -5.55
C ALA A 92 24.07 -2.53 -4.61
N LEU A 93 23.87 -2.60 -3.30
CA LEU A 93 24.72 -1.86 -2.34
C LEU A 93 26.23 -2.11 -2.46
N PRO A 94 26.73 -3.34 -2.70
CA PRO A 94 28.16 -3.55 -2.86
C PRO A 94 28.72 -2.78 -4.06
N GLN A 95 28.03 -2.80 -5.19
CA GLN A 95 28.41 -2.07 -6.40
C GLN A 95 28.33 -0.57 -6.20
N MET A 96 27.27 -0.06 -5.56
CA MET A 96 27.09 1.35 -5.28
C MET A 96 28.25 1.88 -4.40
N ARG A 97 28.60 1.16 -3.36
CA ARG A 97 29.71 1.52 -2.47
C ARG A 97 31.04 1.54 -3.23
N THR A 98 31.27 0.57 -4.11
CA THR A 98 32.48 0.49 -4.92
C THR A 98 32.60 1.63 -5.92
N TRP A 99 31.49 1.99 -6.60
CA TRP A 99 31.51 2.97 -7.69
C TRP A 99 31.30 4.41 -7.21
N HIS A 100 30.51 4.60 -6.15
CA HIS A 100 30.09 5.93 -5.68
C HIS A 100 30.55 6.28 -4.27
N GLY A 101 31.12 5.33 -3.53
CA GLY A 101 31.58 5.54 -2.16
C GLY A 101 30.47 5.59 -1.09
N HIS A 102 29.20 5.43 -1.49
CA HIS A 102 28.05 5.46 -0.58
C HIS A 102 26.99 4.42 -0.97
N GLY A 103 26.09 4.11 -0.05
CA GLY A 103 24.91 3.29 -0.26
C GLY A 103 23.64 4.11 -0.47
N ILE A 104 22.49 3.45 -0.32
CA ILE A 104 21.18 4.08 -0.41
C ILE A 104 20.89 4.83 0.90
N GLY A 105 20.77 6.15 0.84
CA GLY A 105 20.40 7.00 1.97
C GLY A 105 19.09 7.75 1.74
N ARG A 106 18.67 7.92 0.47
CA ARG A 106 17.43 8.60 0.11
C ARG A 106 16.75 7.90 -1.05
N ILE A 107 15.42 7.77 -0.98
CA ILE A 107 14.61 7.08 -1.97
C ILE A 107 13.48 8.02 -2.40
N LEU A 108 13.23 8.08 -3.69
CA LEU A 108 12.03 8.69 -4.26
C LEU A 108 11.05 7.58 -4.64
N MET A 109 9.83 7.65 -4.09
CA MET A 109 8.75 6.74 -4.44
C MET A 109 7.64 7.48 -5.19
N LEU A 110 7.27 6.98 -6.36
CA LEU A 110 6.20 7.51 -7.18
C LEU A 110 4.92 6.69 -6.97
N GLY A 111 3.92 7.32 -6.34
CA GLY A 111 2.68 6.70 -5.89
C GLY A 111 2.77 6.21 -4.45
N GLY A 112 1.92 6.74 -3.58
CA GLY A 112 1.87 6.38 -2.16
C GLY A 112 0.91 5.24 -1.85
N GLY A 113 -0.29 5.29 -2.43
CA GLY A 113 -1.37 4.35 -2.11
C GLY A 113 -1.66 4.31 -0.61
N GLY A 114 -1.54 3.14 0.01
CA GLY A 114 -1.62 2.96 1.48
C GLY A 114 -0.29 3.09 2.19
N PHE A 115 0.75 3.60 1.53
CA PHE A 115 2.10 3.79 2.08
C PHE A 115 2.70 2.50 2.66
N SER A 116 2.41 1.34 2.06
CA SER A 116 2.86 0.04 2.58
C SER A 116 4.37 -0.09 2.56
N TYR A 117 5.04 0.28 1.45
CA TYR A 117 6.49 0.23 1.38
C TYR A 117 7.18 1.29 2.25
N PRO A 118 6.77 2.56 2.26
CA PRO A 118 7.32 3.55 3.19
C PRO A 118 7.27 3.09 4.65
N LYS A 119 6.16 2.49 5.09
CA LYS A 119 6.04 1.94 6.45
C LYS A 119 7.08 0.85 6.71
N ALA A 120 7.13 -0.17 5.85
CA ALA A 120 8.05 -1.27 6.01
C ALA A 120 9.52 -0.82 6.03
N LEU A 121 9.90 0.02 5.06
CA LEU A 121 11.27 0.47 4.90
C LEU A 121 11.73 1.39 6.04
N LEU A 122 10.97 2.45 6.32
CA LEU A 122 11.40 3.48 7.26
C LEU A 122 11.34 3.03 8.73
N THR A 123 10.53 2.02 9.05
CA THR A 123 10.56 1.39 10.38
C THR A 123 11.71 0.39 10.54
N ALA A 124 12.20 -0.19 9.44
CA ALA A 124 13.31 -1.13 9.46
C ALA A 124 14.70 -0.47 9.33
N HIS A 125 14.78 0.75 8.79
CA HIS A 125 16.04 1.42 8.46
C HIS A 125 16.05 2.88 8.95
N ASP A 126 16.82 3.16 10.00
CA ASP A 126 16.89 4.50 10.59
C ASP A 126 17.74 5.49 9.78
N ASN A 127 18.62 4.97 8.94
CA ASN A 127 19.55 5.76 8.13
C ASN A 127 19.03 6.10 6.72
N ILE A 128 17.78 5.75 6.42
CA ILE A 128 17.13 6.02 5.13
C ILE A 128 16.06 7.08 5.29
N SER A 129 15.98 7.98 4.33
CA SER A 129 14.87 8.92 4.13
C SER A 129 14.13 8.61 2.83
N MET A 130 12.86 8.97 2.75
CA MET A 130 12.03 8.73 1.58
C MET A 130 11.15 9.93 1.28
N ASP A 131 11.12 10.33 0.01
CA ASP A 131 10.11 11.24 -0.53
C ASP A 131 9.08 10.43 -1.30
N VAL A 132 7.81 10.65 -1.00
CA VAL A 132 6.69 9.99 -1.68
C VAL A 132 5.88 11.03 -2.43
N VAL A 133 5.75 10.86 -3.74
CA VAL A 133 4.90 11.72 -4.59
C VAL A 133 3.60 10.96 -4.88
N GLU A 134 2.49 11.47 -4.34
CA GLU A 134 1.16 10.90 -4.55
C GLU A 134 0.25 11.92 -5.22
N ALA A 135 -0.29 11.57 -6.38
CA ALA A 135 -1.08 12.49 -7.19
C ALA A 135 -2.41 12.88 -6.55
N ASP A 136 -3.00 12.01 -5.74
CA ASP A 136 -4.35 12.20 -5.23
C ASP A 136 -4.37 12.54 -3.73
N PRO A 137 -4.70 13.79 -3.34
CA PRO A 137 -4.77 14.17 -1.93
C PRO A 137 -5.79 13.34 -1.14
N ALA A 138 -6.83 12.79 -1.79
CA ALA A 138 -7.80 11.93 -1.13
C ALA A 138 -7.17 10.59 -0.71
N ILE A 139 -6.21 10.10 -1.49
CA ILE A 139 -5.44 8.89 -1.15
C ILE A 139 -4.54 9.16 0.06
N VAL A 140 -3.83 10.30 0.11
CA VAL A 140 -3.00 10.67 1.26
C VAL A 140 -3.84 10.79 2.54
N GLN A 141 -4.99 11.47 2.47
CA GLN A 141 -5.90 11.60 3.62
C GLN A 141 -6.44 10.23 4.07
N MET A 142 -6.80 9.38 3.11
CA MET A 142 -7.25 8.03 3.37
C MET A 142 -6.15 7.18 4.03
N ALA A 143 -4.91 7.32 3.57
CA ALA A 143 -3.76 6.62 4.14
C ALA A 143 -3.49 7.06 5.59
N ARG A 144 -3.56 8.35 5.90
CA ARG A 144 -3.48 8.85 7.29
C ARG A 144 -4.56 8.24 8.16
N ARG A 145 -5.80 8.28 7.70
CA ARG A 145 -6.95 7.84 8.52
C ARG A 145 -7.03 6.32 8.70
N TRP A 146 -6.62 5.55 7.70
CA TRP A 146 -6.93 4.12 7.63
C TRP A 146 -5.72 3.20 7.48
N PHE A 147 -4.56 3.72 7.06
CA PHE A 147 -3.37 2.92 6.75
C PHE A 147 -2.14 3.30 7.58
N TYR A 148 -2.37 3.92 8.75
CA TYR A 148 -1.32 4.28 9.71
C TYR A 148 -0.24 5.22 9.16
N LEU A 149 -0.56 6.02 8.14
CA LEU A 149 0.39 7.01 7.64
C LEU A 149 0.66 8.10 8.69
N ASP A 150 -0.36 8.55 9.43
CA ASP A 150 -0.22 9.48 10.55
C ASP A 150 0.75 8.97 11.63
N ARG A 151 0.66 7.69 11.95
CA ARG A 151 1.58 7.03 12.88
C ARG A 151 2.99 7.01 12.32
N LEU A 152 3.18 6.66 11.05
CA LEU A 152 4.49 6.67 10.40
C LEU A 152 5.11 8.06 10.43
N GLU A 153 4.33 9.12 10.06
CA GLU A 153 4.79 10.51 10.09
C GLU A 153 5.30 10.92 11.48
N GLN A 154 4.65 10.45 12.54
CA GLN A 154 5.07 10.70 13.93
C GLN A 154 6.34 9.92 14.30
N GLU A 155 6.45 8.64 13.91
CA GLU A 155 7.59 7.79 14.29
C GLU A 155 8.87 8.16 13.56
N VAL A 156 8.79 8.50 12.26
CA VAL A 156 9.99 8.73 11.44
C VAL A 156 10.33 10.21 11.24
N GLY A 157 9.40 11.11 11.53
CA GLY A 157 9.58 12.55 11.45
C GLY A 157 10.08 13.02 10.08
N PRO A 158 11.18 13.79 10.04
CA PRO A 158 11.68 14.40 8.80
C PRO A 158 12.24 13.41 7.77
N ARG A 159 12.33 12.13 8.13
CA ARG A 159 12.78 11.09 7.18
C ARG A 159 11.73 10.74 6.11
N LEU A 160 10.47 11.14 6.30
CA LEU A 160 9.41 10.98 5.32
C LEU A 160 8.94 12.33 4.79
N GLY A 161 9.19 12.59 3.51
CA GLY A 161 8.59 13.69 2.76
C GLY A 161 7.37 13.21 1.98
N ILE A 162 6.28 13.99 1.97
CA ILE A 162 5.09 13.69 1.16
C ILE A 162 4.77 14.90 0.30
N CYS A 163 4.81 14.71 -1.03
CA CYS A 163 4.40 15.70 -2.01
C CYS A 163 3.12 15.24 -2.70
N THR A 164 2.12 16.13 -2.72
CA THR A 164 0.85 15.84 -3.42
C THR A 164 0.86 16.49 -4.78
N GLU A 165 1.43 15.79 -5.75
CA GLU A 165 1.62 16.28 -7.12
C GLU A 165 1.62 15.11 -8.13
N ASP A 166 1.44 15.42 -9.41
CA ASP A 166 1.64 14.45 -10.48
C ASP A 166 3.14 14.17 -10.64
N ALA A 167 3.53 12.91 -10.48
CA ALA A 167 4.94 12.48 -10.56
C ALA A 167 5.62 12.77 -11.92
N ARG A 168 4.85 13.12 -12.96
CA ARG A 168 5.41 13.52 -14.26
C ARG A 168 5.90 14.98 -14.29
N VAL A 169 5.54 15.77 -13.28
CA VAL A 169 5.94 17.19 -13.17
C VAL A 169 6.76 17.46 -11.91
N TYR A 170 6.89 16.48 -11.05
CA TYR A 170 7.80 16.50 -9.90
C TYR A 170 9.25 16.35 -10.36
#